data_da84578f3b017c3d9cdbe1f5eedc0bd4
#
_entry.id   da84578f3b017c3d9cdbe1f5eedc0bd4
#
_cell.length_a   1.000
_cell.length_b   1.000
_cell.length_c   1.000
_cell.angle_alpha   90.00
_cell.angle_beta   90.00
_cell.angle_gamma   90.00
#
_symmetry.space_group_name_H-M   'P 1'
#
loop_
_entity.id
_entity.type
_entity.pdbx_description
1 polymer ?
#
loop_
_entity_poly.entity_id
_entity_poly.type
_entity_poly.pdbx_seq_one_letter_code
_entity_poly.pdbx_strand_id
1 'polypeptide(L)'
;MLARDLPDDLPSFLARFGTDEQCRDYLFRARWPDGFRCASCGHDRAWAMRSRLVYECAACGKQHSLLAGTIFEQTKTGLARWFLAIFLVTSSKGGISAMELKRQMGFGSYQTAWTWLHKIRRAMVRPGRERLSERVEVDETYVGGPKPGKPGRGTAGKAKVAGAVETGRGKSRGRRLGRLRLAVVENVSARSLEGFLGQNVAKPASVATDGWSGYAGLEAAGYAHEPLNLSATWGDAALRLPAIHLVFGLAKRWLLGTHHGAVGKKHLGAYLDEFVFRFNRRTAKNLSHPFGRLIEHAVQIEPTTYRTLVAQSGPA
;
A
#
# COMPACT_ATOMS: atom_id res chain seq x y z
N MET A 1 -2.40 -16.90 -13.65
CA MET A 1 -3.73 -16.35 -14.02
C MET A 1 -4.78 -16.71 -12.97
N LEU A 2 -4.68 -16.12 -11.75
CA LEU A 2 -5.55 -16.44 -10.61
C LEU A 2 -6.87 -15.62 -10.59
N ALA A 3 -7.01 -14.65 -11.52
CA ALA A 3 -8.02 -13.58 -11.41
C ALA A 3 -9.40 -13.87 -12.03
N ARG A 4 -9.63 -15.01 -12.70
CA ARG A 4 -10.86 -15.20 -13.49
C ARG A 4 -12.11 -15.57 -12.70
N ASP A 5 -11.98 -16.07 -11.45
CA ASP A 5 -13.12 -16.56 -10.66
C ASP A 5 -13.06 -16.09 -9.20
N LEU A 6 -12.65 -14.86 -8.97
CA LEU A 6 -12.61 -14.31 -7.62
C LEU A 6 -13.95 -13.68 -7.25
N PRO A 7 -14.38 -13.83 -5.99
CA PRO A 7 -15.69 -13.36 -5.53
C PRO A 7 -15.78 -11.84 -5.47
N ASP A 8 -16.90 -11.29 -5.91
CA ASP A 8 -17.19 -9.85 -5.85
C ASP A 8 -18.11 -9.46 -4.67
N ASP A 9 -18.68 -10.43 -3.98
CA ASP A 9 -19.56 -10.24 -2.83
C ASP A 9 -19.25 -11.23 -1.72
N LEU A 10 -19.81 -10.99 -0.53
CA LEU A 10 -19.57 -11.83 0.64
C LEU A 10 -20.12 -13.26 0.52
N PRO A 11 -21.35 -13.49 0.00
CA PRO A 11 -21.86 -14.85 -0.22
C PRO A 11 -20.96 -15.69 -1.13
N SER A 12 -20.57 -15.16 -2.28
CA SER A 12 -19.65 -15.85 -3.21
C SER A 12 -18.25 -16.04 -2.61
N PHE A 13 -17.79 -15.09 -1.78
CA PHE A 13 -16.55 -15.25 -1.02
C PHE A 13 -16.62 -16.42 -0.05
N LEU A 14 -17.67 -16.52 0.76
CA LEU A 14 -17.86 -17.62 1.73
C LEU A 14 -17.99 -18.97 1.05
N ALA A 15 -18.70 -19.04 -0.07
CA ALA A 15 -18.81 -20.27 -0.86
C ALA A 15 -17.44 -20.76 -1.38
N ARG A 16 -16.55 -19.84 -1.78
CA ARG A 16 -15.24 -20.17 -2.39
C ARG A 16 -14.10 -20.32 -1.38
N PHE A 17 -14.11 -19.56 -0.30
CA PHE A 17 -13.03 -19.46 0.69
C PHE A 17 -13.51 -19.70 2.13
N GLY A 18 -14.62 -20.42 2.28
CA GLY A 18 -15.19 -20.71 3.60
C GLY A 18 -14.39 -21.71 4.43
N THR A 19 -13.49 -22.47 3.80
CA THR A 19 -12.68 -23.49 4.48
C THR A 19 -11.17 -23.23 4.35
N ASP A 20 -10.40 -23.68 5.33
CA ASP A 20 -8.94 -23.58 5.29
C ASP A 20 -8.34 -24.35 4.10
N GLU A 21 -8.99 -25.43 3.65
CA GLU A 21 -8.55 -26.20 2.51
C GLU A 21 -8.65 -25.42 1.20
N GLN A 22 -9.78 -24.79 0.94
CA GLN A 22 -9.98 -23.92 -0.22
C GLN A 22 -8.97 -22.77 -0.27
N CYS A 23 -8.73 -22.15 0.89
CA CYS A 23 -7.76 -21.06 1.02
C CYS A 23 -6.31 -21.56 0.82
N ARG A 24 -5.96 -22.73 1.33
CA ARG A 24 -4.65 -23.36 1.14
C ARG A 24 -4.36 -23.60 -0.34
N ASP A 25 -5.33 -24.16 -1.07
CA ASP A 25 -5.15 -24.50 -2.49
C ASP A 25 -4.98 -23.23 -3.35
N TYR A 26 -5.66 -22.15 -2.98
CA TYR A 26 -5.46 -20.84 -3.61
C TYR A 26 -4.10 -20.25 -3.26
N LEU A 27 -3.71 -20.27 -1.98
CA LEU A 27 -2.43 -19.75 -1.51
C LEU A 27 -1.24 -20.49 -2.09
N PHE A 28 -1.36 -21.83 -2.29
CA PHE A 28 -0.35 -22.63 -2.97
C PHE A 28 -0.08 -22.12 -4.39
N ARG A 29 -1.14 -21.89 -5.16
CA ARG A 29 -1.03 -21.33 -6.52
C ARG A 29 -0.48 -19.90 -6.55
N ALA A 30 -0.80 -19.10 -5.53
CA ALA A 30 -0.24 -17.76 -5.40
C ALA A 30 1.25 -17.78 -5.09
N ARG A 31 1.71 -18.75 -4.27
CA ARG A 31 3.11 -18.90 -3.88
C ARG A 31 3.96 -19.53 -4.96
N TRP A 32 3.42 -20.51 -5.67
CA TRP A 32 4.08 -21.24 -6.75
C TRP A 32 3.22 -21.19 -8.03
N PRO A 33 3.25 -20.05 -8.73
CA PRO A 33 2.39 -19.84 -9.91
C PRO A 33 2.73 -20.79 -11.07
N ASP A 34 3.99 -21.23 -11.17
CA ASP A 34 4.49 -22.17 -12.16
C ASP A 34 4.61 -23.62 -11.63
N GLY A 35 3.93 -23.90 -10.51
CA GLY A 35 4.05 -25.16 -9.79
C GLY A 35 5.15 -25.16 -8.73
N PHE A 36 5.12 -26.16 -7.86
CA PHE A 36 6.11 -26.32 -6.80
C PHE A 36 7.53 -26.44 -7.37
N ARG A 37 8.48 -25.74 -6.75
CA ARG A 37 9.92 -25.89 -6.99
C ARG A 37 10.66 -25.96 -5.67
N CYS A 38 11.41 -27.03 -5.48
CA CYS A 38 12.24 -27.20 -4.29
C CYS A 38 13.40 -26.20 -4.32
N ALA A 39 13.51 -25.36 -3.30
CA ALA A 39 14.59 -24.37 -3.19
C ALA A 39 15.97 -25.02 -2.97
N SER A 40 16.03 -26.31 -2.57
CA SER A 40 17.29 -27.01 -2.30
C SER A 40 17.80 -27.80 -3.50
N CYS A 41 16.94 -28.49 -4.28
CA CYS A 41 17.36 -29.36 -5.37
C CYS A 41 16.68 -29.09 -6.73
N GLY A 42 15.79 -28.09 -6.80
CA GLY A 42 15.10 -27.70 -8.03
C GLY A 42 13.98 -28.66 -8.48
N HIS A 43 13.75 -29.79 -7.78
CA HIS A 43 12.71 -30.75 -8.14
C HIS A 43 11.31 -30.15 -8.07
N ASP A 44 10.41 -30.60 -8.95
CA ASP A 44 9.08 -29.97 -9.18
C ASP A 44 7.91 -30.73 -8.55
N ARG A 45 8.15 -31.87 -7.88
CA ARG A 45 7.12 -32.63 -7.18
C ARG A 45 7.30 -32.61 -5.67
N ALA A 46 6.17 -32.52 -4.95
CA ALA A 46 6.14 -32.54 -3.50
C ALA A 46 4.92 -33.28 -2.97
N TRP A 47 5.05 -33.88 -1.81
CA TRP A 47 3.98 -34.49 -1.03
C TRP A 47 3.40 -33.44 -0.06
N ALA A 48 2.09 -33.23 -0.12
CA ALA A 48 1.41 -32.29 0.76
C ALA A 48 1.19 -32.90 2.14
N MET A 49 1.83 -32.35 3.17
CA MET A 49 1.57 -32.65 4.57
C MET A 49 0.45 -31.74 5.08
N ARG A 50 -0.80 -32.08 4.76
CA ARG A 50 -1.97 -31.18 4.90
C ARG A 50 -2.16 -30.60 6.31
N SER A 51 -1.89 -31.37 7.37
CA SER A 51 -2.05 -30.95 8.76
C SER A 51 -1.09 -29.83 9.19
N ARG A 52 0.05 -29.68 8.49
CA ARG A 52 1.11 -28.72 8.84
C ARG A 52 1.27 -27.59 7.84
N LEU A 53 0.50 -27.55 6.74
CA LEU A 53 0.70 -26.64 5.61
C LEU A 53 2.14 -26.65 5.07
N VAL A 54 2.70 -27.86 4.97
CA VAL A 54 4.07 -28.16 4.53
C VAL A 54 4.03 -29.05 3.31
N TYR A 55 4.97 -28.83 2.39
CA TYR A 55 5.19 -29.62 1.19
C TYR A 55 6.59 -30.22 1.26
N GLU A 56 6.67 -31.55 1.26
CA GLU A 56 7.93 -32.29 1.29
C GLU A 56 8.37 -32.64 -0.12
N CYS A 57 9.58 -32.25 -0.49
CA CYS A 57 10.15 -32.54 -1.81
C CYS A 57 10.27 -34.04 -2.05
N ALA A 58 9.72 -34.53 -3.15
CA ALA A 58 9.74 -35.95 -3.49
C ALA A 58 11.15 -36.51 -3.79
N ALA A 59 12.13 -35.64 -4.10
CA ALA A 59 13.50 -36.09 -4.44
C ALA A 59 14.45 -35.99 -3.23
N CYS A 60 14.42 -34.93 -2.45
CA CYS A 60 15.42 -34.71 -1.39
C CYS A 60 14.84 -34.67 0.04
N GLY A 61 13.52 -34.86 0.22
CA GLY A 61 12.86 -34.86 1.52
C GLY A 61 12.80 -33.48 2.22
N LYS A 62 13.32 -32.40 1.59
CA LYS A 62 13.27 -31.07 2.18
C LYS A 62 11.85 -30.55 2.30
N GLN A 63 11.50 -30.08 3.49
CA GLN A 63 10.18 -29.54 3.79
C GLN A 63 10.12 -28.04 3.50
N HIS A 64 9.06 -27.63 2.82
CA HIS A 64 8.75 -26.25 2.46
C HIS A 64 7.40 -25.84 3.04
N SER A 65 7.40 -24.92 3.99
CA SER A 65 6.15 -24.40 4.55
C SER A 65 5.45 -23.46 3.57
N LEU A 66 4.13 -23.60 3.44
CA LEU A 66 3.30 -22.70 2.66
C LEU A 66 3.30 -21.27 3.23
N LEU A 67 3.50 -21.12 4.53
CA LEU A 67 3.36 -19.85 5.25
C LEU A 67 4.70 -19.19 5.59
N ALA A 68 5.80 -19.94 5.66
CA ALA A 68 7.11 -19.38 6.02
C ALA A 68 7.58 -18.36 5.00
N GLY A 69 8.13 -17.23 5.46
CA GLY A 69 8.56 -16.11 4.60
C GLY A 69 7.40 -15.30 4.03
N THR A 70 6.21 -15.38 4.59
CA THR A 70 5.01 -14.63 4.17
C THR A 70 4.42 -13.82 5.33
N ILE A 71 3.45 -12.95 5.04
CA ILE A 71 2.74 -12.24 6.13
C ILE A 71 1.99 -13.20 7.07
N PHE A 72 1.73 -14.44 6.65
CA PHE A 72 1.03 -15.47 7.41
C PHE A 72 1.94 -16.29 8.32
N GLU A 73 3.25 -16.06 8.28
CA GLU A 73 4.21 -16.81 9.07
C GLU A 73 3.87 -16.79 10.55
N GLN A 74 4.02 -17.96 11.22
CA GLN A 74 3.72 -18.19 12.62
C GLN A 74 2.27 -17.90 13.04
N THR A 75 1.33 -17.81 12.09
CA THR A 75 -0.08 -17.69 12.45
C THR A 75 -0.59 -18.96 13.10
N LYS A 76 -1.35 -18.79 14.19
CA LYS A 76 -2.13 -19.88 14.82
C LYS A 76 -3.59 -19.86 14.35
N THR A 77 -3.96 -18.91 13.54
CA THR A 77 -5.34 -18.72 13.04
C THR A 77 -5.44 -19.32 11.65
N GLY A 78 -6.54 -20.02 11.37
CA GLY A 78 -6.82 -20.64 10.08
C GLY A 78 -6.80 -19.65 8.91
N LEU A 79 -6.50 -20.17 7.73
CA LEU A 79 -6.39 -19.37 6.51
C LEU A 79 -7.70 -18.73 6.08
N ALA A 80 -8.84 -19.41 6.29
CA ALA A 80 -10.16 -18.86 5.97
C ALA A 80 -10.43 -17.53 6.70
N ARG A 81 -10.00 -17.41 7.96
CA ARG A 81 -10.11 -16.15 8.69
C ARG A 81 -9.17 -15.06 8.15
N TRP A 82 -7.98 -15.41 7.71
CA TRP A 82 -7.07 -14.46 7.06
C TRP A 82 -7.64 -13.95 5.74
N PHE A 83 -8.16 -14.85 4.91
CA PHE A 83 -8.78 -14.51 3.65
C PHE A 83 -10.00 -13.61 3.86
N LEU A 84 -10.85 -13.93 4.86
CA LEU A 84 -11.98 -13.08 5.22
C LEU A 84 -11.52 -11.67 5.64
N ALA A 85 -10.51 -11.56 6.48
CA ALA A 85 -9.98 -10.24 6.88
C ALA A 85 -9.46 -9.45 5.69
N ILE A 86 -8.73 -10.09 4.76
CA ILE A 86 -8.23 -9.47 3.54
C ILE A 86 -9.40 -9.05 2.63
N PHE A 87 -10.42 -9.90 2.50
CA PHE A 87 -11.63 -9.57 1.74
C PHE A 87 -12.36 -8.36 2.33
N LEU A 88 -12.61 -8.34 3.64
CA LEU A 88 -13.23 -7.19 4.33
C LEU A 88 -12.43 -5.90 4.15
N VAL A 89 -11.11 -5.98 4.27
CA VAL A 89 -10.23 -4.83 4.03
C VAL A 89 -10.33 -4.33 2.60
N THR A 90 -10.33 -5.20 1.61
CA THR A 90 -10.31 -4.81 0.18
C THR A 90 -11.68 -4.40 -0.35
N SER A 91 -12.77 -5.00 0.13
CA SER A 91 -14.14 -4.70 -0.29
C SER A 91 -14.69 -3.42 0.35
N SER A 92 -14.21 -3.03 1.51
CA SER A 92 -14.65 -1.82 2.21
C SER A 92 -14.18 -0.56 1.48
N LYS A 93 -15.08 0.21 0.86
CA LYS A 93 -14.77 1.41 0.07
C LYS A 93 -14.00 2.46 0.88
N GLY A 94 -14.38 2.68 2.12
CA GLY A 94 -13.76 3.64 3.03
C GLY A 94 -12.55 3.11 3.80
N GLY A 95 -12.17 1.83 3.61
CA GLY A 95 -11.23 1.16 4.50
C GLY A 95 -11.90 0.64 5.78
N ILE A 96 -11.12 0.01 6.64
CA ILE A 96 -11.60 -0.54 7.90
C ILE A 96 -10.65 -0.16 9.04
N SER A 97 -11.20 0.31 10.16
CA SER A 97 -10.42 0.59 11.36
C SER A 97 -10.08 -0.71 12.11
N ALA A 98 -9.09 -0.65 13.02
CA ALA A 98 -8.74 -1.82 13.82
C ALA A 98 -9.87 -2.21 14.80
N MET A 99 -10.65 -1.24 15.29
CA MET A 99 -11.82 -1.50 16.12
C MET A 99 -12.93 -2.20 15.32
N GLU A 100 -13.18 -1.75 14.10
CA GLU A 100 -14.18 -2.35 13.23
C GLU A 100 -13.76 -3.76 12.79
N LEU A 101 -12.49 -3.96 12.40
CA LEU A 101 -11.98 -5.31 12.10
C LEU A 101 -12.07 -6.24 13.32
N LYS A 102 -11.72 -5.73 14.52
CA LYS A 102 -11.88 -6.49 15.77
C LYS A 102 -13.32 -6.98 15.94
N ARG A 103 -14.28 -6.08 15.74
CA ARG A 103 -15.72 -6.37 15.89
C ARG A 103 -16.19 -7.41 14.86
N GLN A 104 -15.88 -7.20 13.58
CA GLN A 104 -16.34 -8.08 12.50
C GLN A 104 -15.72 -9.47 12.56
N MET A 105 -14.44 -9.56 12.97
CA MET A 105 -13.71 -10.82 13.05
C MET A 105 -13.88 -11.54 14.40
N GLY A 106 -14.52 -10.92 15.39
CA GLY A 106 -14.63 -11.47 16.73
C GLY A 106 -13.28 -11.63 17.44
N PHE A 107 -12.33 -10.71 17.20
CA PHE A 107 -11.03 -10.78 17.89
C PHE A 107 -11.15 -10.34 19.35
N GLY A 108 -10.52 -11.11 20.26
CA GLY A 108 -10.51 -10.80 21.69
C GLY A 108 -9.74 -9.50 22.02
N SER A 109 -8.75 -9.11 21.21
CA SER A 109 -7.95 -7.92 21.48
C SER A 109 -7.86 -6.95 20.29
N TYR A 110 -7.77 -5.65 20.60
CA TYR A 110 -7.46 -4.59 19.64
C TYR A 110 -6.09 -4.80 19.00
N GLN A 111 -5.10 -5.23 19.80
CA GLN A 111 -3.74 -5.49 19.35
C GLN A 111 -3.70 -6.51 18.20
N THR A 112 -4.50 -7.58 18.28
CA THR A 112 -4.59 -8.59 17.21
C THR A 112 -5.08 -7.96 15.91
N ALA A 113 -6.20 -7.23 15.94
CA ALA A 113 -6.76 -6.57 14.76
C ALA A 113 -5.80 -5.54 14.17
N TRP A 114 -5.15 -4.73 15.02
CA TRP A 114 -4.16 -3.74 14.63
C TRP A 114 -2.95 -4.40 13.94
N THR A 115 -2.42 -5.48 14.53
CA THR A 115 -1.30 -6.23 13.97
C THR A 115 -1.65 -6.83 12.60
N TRP A 116 -2.84 -7.40 12.47
CA TRP A 116 -3.31 -7.96 11.21
C TRP A 116 -3.42 -6.89 10.13
N LEU A 117 -4.02 -5.75 10.43
CA LEU A 117 -4.08 -4.63 9.49
C LEU A 117 -2.69 -4.17 9.06
N HIS A 118 -1.72 -4.08 9.97
CA HIS A 118 -0.35 -3.70 9.61
C HIS A 118 0.35 -4.76 8.75
N LYS A 119 0.15 -6.05 9.02
CA LYS A 119 0.63 -7.13 8.14
C LYS A 119 0.01 -7.03 6.73
N ILE A 120 -1.31 -6.79 6.65
CA ILE A 120 -2.03 -6.62 5.38
C ILE A 120 -1.54 -5.37 4.64
N ARG A 121 -1.33 -4.23 5.33
CA ARG A 121 -0.80 -2.99 4.73
C ARG A 121 0.58 -3.18 4.10
N ARG A 122 1.46 -3.98 4.72
CA ARG A 122 2.76 -4.30 4.11
C ARG A 122 2.61 -5.00 2.76
N ALA A 123 1.61 -5.88 2.60
CA ALA A 123 1.32 -6.53 1.33
C ALA A 123 0.67 -5.62 0.29
N MET A 124 0.22 -4.42 0.65
CA MET A 124 -0.31 -3.44 -0.29
C MET A 124 0.77 -2.77 -1.14
N VAL A 125 2.03 -2.85 -0.72
CA VAL A 125 3.18 -2.34 -1.45
C VAL A 125 3.89 -3.49 -2.16
N ARG A 126 3.75 -3.56 -3.49
CA ARG A 126 4.44 -4.59 -4.29
C ARG A 126 5.93 -4.29 -4.36
N PRO A 127 6.81 -5.26 -4.04
CA PRO A 127 8.24 -5.13 -4.34
C PRO A 127 8.47 -4.87 -5.83
N GLY A 128 9.44 -4.02 -6.16
CA GLY A 128 9.76 -3.71 -7.55
C GLY A 128 8.63 -3.02 -8.33
N ARG A 129 7.70 -2.33 -7.66
CA ARG A 129 6.61 -1.59 -8.33
C ARG A 129 7.18 -0.57 -9.32
N GLU A 130 6.56 -0.49 -10.50
CA GLU A 130 6.92 0.46 -11.54
C GLU A 130 6.86 1.90 -11.03
N ARG A 131 7.84 2.71 -11.43
CA ARG A 131 7.85 4.15 -11.17
C ARG A 131 6.78 4.85 -12.00
N LEU A 132 6.39 6.04 -11.57
CA LEU A 132 5.53 6.93 -12.34
C LEU A 132 6.31 7.44 -13.55
N SER A 133 5.71 7.46 -14.73
CA SER A 133 6.43 7.73 -16.00
C SER A 133 5.78 8.77 -16.91
N GLU A 134 4.53 9.16 -16.64
CA GLU A 134 3.82 10.21 -17.36
C GLU A 134 4.15 11.59 -16.78
N ARG A 135 3.40 12.62 -17.16
CA ARG A 135 3.44 13.91 -16.46
C ARG A 135 2.97 13.72 -15.01
N VAL A 136 3.75 14.19 -14.07
CA VAL A 136 3.53 14.00 -12.63
C VAL A 136 3.40 15.36 -11.95
N GLU A 137 2.32 15.54 -11.17
CA GLU A 137 2.24 16.64 -10.22
C GLU A 137 2.85 16.20 -8.90
N VAL A 138 3.76 17.02 -8.36
CA VAL A 138 4.51 16.74 -7.12
C VAL A 138 4.37 17.92 -6.16
N ASP A 139 4.11 17.62 -4.91
CA ASP A 139 4.01 18.61 -3.83
C ASP A 139 4.15 17.91 -2.47
N GLU A 140 4.25 18.68 -1.41
CA GLU A 140 4.25 18.18 -0.04
C GLU A 140 3.06 18.68 0.77
N THR A 141 2.69 17.91 1.79
CA THR A 141 1.64 18.28 2.72
C THR A 141 1.97 17.88 4.16
N TYR A 142 1.26 18.46 5.11
CA TYR A 142 1.40 18.15 6.53
C TYR A 142 0.21 17.34 7.02
N VAL A 143 0.50 16.26 7.76
CA VAL A 143 -0.51 15.40 8.40
C VAL A 143 -0.30 15.41 9.90
N GLY A 144 -1.38 15.64 10.64
CA GLY A 144 -1.40 15.73 12.11
C GLY A 144 -2.47 16.69 12.58
N GLY A 145 -2.88 16.57 13.86
CA GLY A 145 -3.90 17.41 14.46
C GLY A 145 -3.47 18.89 14.58
N PRO A 146 -4.44 19.79 14.85
CA PRO A 146 -4.13 21.17 15.14
C PRO A 146 -3.22 21.26 16.37
N LYS A 147 -2.13 22.02 16.24
CA LYS A 147 -1.24 22.38 17.35
C LYS A 147 -1.07 23.89 17.35
N PRO A 148 -0.99 24.54 18.53
CA PRO A 148 -0.63 25.94 18.61
C PRO A 148 0.72 26.18 17.95
N GLY A 149 0.86 27.23 17.16
CA GLY A 149 2.10 27.62 16.51
C GLY A 149 1.89 28.46 15.26
N LYS A 150 2.99 29.00 14.72
CA LYS A 150 2.95 29.83 13.51
C LYS A 150 2.53 29.01 12.28
N PRO A 151 1.66 29.52 11.41
CA PRO A 151 1.37 28.91 10.11
C PRO A 151 2.63 28.82 9.25
N GLY A 152 2.74 27.80 8.41
CA GLY A 152 3.82 27.67 7.42
C GLY A 152 4.54 26.32 7.44
N ARG A 153 5.63 26.21 6.67
CA ARG A 153 6.41 24.97 6.48
C ARG A 153 7.13 24.46 7.74
N GLY A 154 7.21 25.26 8.79
CA GLY A 154 7.85 24.95 10.08
C GLY A 154 6.93 24.36 11.14
N THR A 155 5.83 23.71 10.80
CA THR A 155 4.83 23.22 11.78
C THR A 155 5.42 22.07 12.61
N ALA A 156 5.93 22.39 13.79
CA ALA A 156 6.52 21.43 14.71
C ALA A 156 5.52 20.32 15.07
N GLY A 157 5.96 19.08 14.99
CA GLY A 157 5.17 17.91 15.40
C GLY A 157 4.20 17.35 14.37
N LYS A 158 3.98 17.97 13.21
CA LYS A 158 3.25 17.35 12.09
C LYS A 158 4.18 16.48 11.25
N ALA A 159 3.64 15.40 10.70
CA ALA A 159 4.36 14.59 9.72
C ALA A 159 4.36 15.30 8.36
N LYS A 160 5.50 15.33 7.69
CA LYS A 160 5.65 15.84 6.33
C LYS A 160 5.44 14.67 5.37
N VAL A 161 4.62 14.85 4.37
CA VAL A 161 4.27 13.84 3.38
C VAL A 161 4.54 14.40 2.00
N ALA A 162 5.48 13.79 1.27
CA ALA A 162 5.67 14.06 -0.14
C ALA A 162 4.68 13.22 -0.96
N GLY A 163 4.14 13.80 -2.02
CA GLY A 163 3.20 13.16 -2.91
C GLY A 163 3.54 13.37 -4.38
N ALA A 164 3.29 12.35 -5.19
CA ALA A 164 3.43 12.40 -6.64
C ALA A 164 2.25 11.68 -7.29
N VAL A 165 1.55 12.33 -8.20
CA VAL A 165 0.41 11.77 -8.92
C VAL A 165 0.56 11.96 -10.42
N GLU A 166 0.41 10.87 -11.17
CA GLU A 166 0.38 10.93 -12.64
C GLU A 166 -0.87 11.67 -13.13
N THR A 167 -0.67 12.54 -14.11
CA THR A 167 -1.75 13.27 -14.77
C THR A 167 -1.65 13.05 -16.27
N GLY A 168 -2.79 12.79 -16.90
CA GLY A 168 -2.87 12.59 -18.35
C GLY A 168 -4.10 13.27 -18.94
N ARG A 169 -4.23 13.24 -20.26
CA ARG A 169 -5.45 13.69 -20.93
C ARG A 169 -6.55 12.64 -20.76
N GLY A 170 -7.67 13.01 -20.18
CA GLY A 170 -8.87 12.17 -20.11
C GLY A 170 -9.58 12.09 -21.47
N LYS A 171 -10.44 11.08 -21.65
CA LYS A 171 -11.28 10.92 -22.85
C LYS A 171 -12.30 12.05 -23.05
N SER A 172 -12.69 12.73 -21.99
CA SER A 172 -13.49 13.97 -21.99
C SER A 172 -12.62 15.09 -21.47
N ARG A 173 -12.73 16.31 -21.94
CA ARG A 173 -11.93 17.54 -21.68
C ARG A 173 -11.33 17.73 -20.27
N GLY A 174 -11.37 16.72 -19.39
CA GLY A 174 -10.85 16.71 -18.03
C GLY A 174 -9.47 16.05 -17.89
N ARG A 175 -8.74 16.39 -16.83
CA ARG A 175 -7.49 15.73 -16.47
C ARG A 175 -7.80 14.33 -15.92
N ARG A 176 -7.10 13.31 -16.43
CA ARG A 176 -7.14 11.95 -15.88
C ARG A 176 -6.14 11.86 -14.73
N LEU A 177 -6.61 11.44 -13.55
CA LEU A 177 -5.74 11.05 -12.45
C LEU A 177 -5.21 9.63 -12.69
N GLY A 178 -3.91 9.50 -12.80
CA GLY A 178 -3.21 8.22 -12.93
C GLY A 178 -2.84 7.59 -11.58
N ARG A 179 -1.65 7.02 -11.52
CA ARG A 179 -1.09 6.36 -10.33
C ARG A 179 -0.59 7.41 -9.34
N LEU A 180 -0.65 7.04 -8.07
CA LEU A 180 -0.26 7.86 -6.93
C LEU A 180 0.92 7.22 -6.18
N ARG A 181 1.80 8.07 -5.64
CA ARG A 181 2.77 7.73 -4.60
C ARG A 181 2.69 8.75 -3.47
N LEU A 182 2.72 8.27 -2.24
CA LEU A 182 2.86 9.10 -1.03
C LEU A 182 3.95 8.48 -0.16
N ALA A 183 4.73 9.32 0.49
CA ALA A 183 5.70 8.87 1.50
C ALA A 183 5.85 9.92 2.60
N VAL A 184 6.06 9.46 3.82
CA VAL A 184 6.51 10.33 4.91
C VAL A 184 7.96 10.68 4.65
N VAL A 185 8.28 11.98 4.70
CA VAL A 185 9.65 12.48 4.53
C VAL A 185 10.11 13.17 5.82
N GLU A 186 11.40 13.16 6.05
CA GLU A 186 11.98 13.77 7.24
C GLU A 186 11.80 15.30 7.23
N ASN A 187 12.09 15.89 6.07
CA ASN A 187 11.99 17.32 5.83
C ASN A 187 11.68 17.58 4.35
N VAL A 188 11.50 18.84 3.98
CA VAL A 188 11.24 19.29 2.59
C VAL A 188 12.48 19.89 1.93
N SER A 189 13.67 19.41 2.31
CA SER A 189 14.91 19.77 1.63
C SER A 189 15.03 19.12 0.26
N ALA A 190 15.89 19.67 -0.60
CA ALA A 190 16.19 19.10 -1.92
C ALA A 190 16.56 17.62 -1.82
N ARG A 191 17.45 17.25 -0.89
CA ARG A 191 17.88 15.85 -0.67
C ARG A 191 16.72 14.91 -0.38
N SER A 192 15.79 15.31 0.48
CA SER A 192 14.62 14.47 0.84
C SER A 192 13.65 14.34 -0.32
N LEU A 193 13.41 15.41 -1.06
CA LEU A 193 12.47 15.43 -2.20
C LEU A 193 13.05 14.72 -3.42
N GLU A 194 14.32 14.91 -3.73
CA GLU A 194 15.04 14.15 -4.78
C GLU A 194 15.08 12.65 -4.46
N GLY A 195 15.33 12.28 -3.20
CA GLY A 195 15.26 10.89 -2.75
C GLY A 195 13.89 10.26 -2.95
N PHE A 196 12.82 10.99 -2.61
CA PHE A 196 11.44 10.56 -2.86
C PHE A 196 11.17 10.38 -4.37
N LEU A 197 11.55 11.36 -5.19
CA LEU A 197 11.35 11.30 -6.64
C LEU A 197 12.16 10.17 -7.27
N GLY A 198 13.43 10.02 -6.92
CA GLY A 198 14.29 8.96 -7.43
C GLY A 198 13.75 7.55 -7.19
N GLN A 199 13.05 7.33 -6.08
CA GLN A 199 12.41 6.05 -5.76
C GLN A 199 11.08 5.83 -6.49
N ASN A 200 10.33 6.91 -6.80
CA ASN A 200 8.93 6.82 -7.19
C ASN A 200 8.63 7.29 -8.62
N VAL A 201 9.49 8.09 -9.23
CA VAL A 201 9.29 8.67 -10.57
C VAL A 201 10.42 8.23 -11.51
N ALA A 202 10.07 7.76 -12.69
CA ALA A 202 11.02 7.35 -13.71
C ALA A 202 11.60 8.59 -14.43
N LYS A 203 12.81 8.47 -14.94
CA LYS A 203 13.43 9.48 -15.80
C LYS A 203 13.34 9.04 -17.26
N PRO A 204 13.09 9.95 -18.17
CA PRO A 204 12.78 11.37 -18.05
C PRO A 204 11.25 11.61 -17.95
N ALA A 205 10.69 11.77 -16.74
CA ALA A 205 9.30 12.17 -16.58
C ALA A 205 9.18 13.70 -16.53
N SER A 206 8.04 14.25 -17.00
CA SER A 206 7.71 15.66 -16.78
C SER A 206 7.18 15.83 -15.36
N VAL A 207 7.83 16.69 -14.57
CA VAL A 207 7.53 16.91 -13.14
C VAL A 207 7.10 18.36 -12.92
N ALA A 208 5.81 18.57 -12.63
CA ALA A 208 5.26 19.86 -12.27
C ALA A 208 5.28 20.05 -10.76
N THR A 209 5.80 21.18 -10.27
CA THR A 209 5.90 21.54 -8.86
C THR A 209 5.45 22.99 -8.61
N ASP A 210 5.34 23.39 -7.32
CA ASP A 210 5.01 24.76 -6.91
C ASP A 210 6.19 25.75 -7.04
N GLY A 211 7.33 25.32 -7.59
CA GLY A 211 8.53 26.14 -7.74
C GLY A 211 9.29 26.37 -6.43
N TRP A 212 9.02 25.60 -5.39
CA TRP A 212 9.80 25.64 -4.15
C TRP A 212 11.28 25.32 -4.41
N SER A 213 12.20 26.01 -3.74
CA SER A 213 13.65 25.85 -3.93
C SER A 213 14.16 24.43 -3.70
N GLY A 214 13.47 23.60 -2.92
CA GLY A 214 13.76 22.19 -2.75
C GLY A 214 13.64 21.35 -4.03
N TYR A 215 13.04 21.90 -5.10
CA TYR A 215 12.91 21.25 -6.40
C TYR A 215 13.88 21.82 -7.47
N ALA A 216 14.72 22.78 -7.12
CA ALA A 216 15.60 23.46 -8.10
C ALA A 216 16.58 22.52 -8.81
N GLY A 217 16.98 21.40 -8.17
CA GLY A 217 17.91 20.43 -8.75
C GLY A 217 17.30 19.39 -9.70
N LEU A 218 16.00 19.43 -9.99
CA LEU A 218 15.31 18.35 -10.72
C LEU A 218 15.76 18.22 -12.17
N GLU A 219 16.08 19.32 -12.87
CA GLU A 219 16.60 19.28 -14.24
C GLU A 219 17.97 18.61 -14.28
N ALA A 220 18.87 19.01 -13.37
CA ALA A 220 20.17 18.39 -13.24
C ALA A 220 20.08 16.91 -12.82
N ALA A 221 19.01 16.54 -12.11
CA ALA A 221 18.70 15.16 -11.77
C ALA A 221 18.09 14.36 -12.93
N GLY A 222 17.84 14.97 -14.11
CA GLY A 222 17.37 14.31 -15.33
C GLY A 222 15.85 14.21 -15.49
N TYR A 223 15.08 15.10 -14.84
CA TYR A 223 13.64 15.26 -15.04
C TYR A 223 13.35 16.47 -15.96
N ALA A 224 12.26 16.40 -16.73
CA ALA A 224 11.72 17.57 -17.40
C ALA A 224 10.92 18.39 -16.36
N HIS A 225 11.57 19.35 -15.70
CA HIS A 225 10.97 20.12 -14.62
C HIS A 225 10.08 21.25 -15.13
N GLU A 226 8.86 21.34 -14.63
CA GLU A 226 7.87 22.38 -14.90
C GLU A 226 7.57 23.15 -13.61
N PRO A 227 8.41 24.12 -13.18
CA PRO A 227 8.13 24.92 -11.99
C PRO A 227 6.98 25.88 -12.26
N LEU A 228 5.90 25.79 -11.49
CA LEU A 228 4.76 26.68 -11.55
C LEU A 228 4.93 27.76 -10.50
N ASN A 229 5.42 28.93 -10.88
CA ASN A 229 5.64 30.03 -9.95
C ASN A 229 4.32 30.54 -9.37
N LEU A 230 4.11 30.30 -8.07
CA LEU A 230 2.89 30.67 -7.33
C LEU A 230 2.95 32.12 -6.82
N SER A 231 4.12 32.77 -6.83
CA SER A 231 4.30 34.13 -6.29
C SER A 231 3.62 35.22 -7.13
N ALA A 232 3.28 34.93 -8.39
CA ALA A 232 2.63 35.90 -9.28
C ALA A 232 1.11 36.02 -9.08
N THR A 233 0.48 35.08 -8.34
CA THR A 233 -0.98 35.12 -8.12
C THR A 233 -1.30 34.47 -6.77
N TRP A 234 -1.51 35.29 -5.75
CA TRP A 234 -1.98 34.86 -4.45
C TRP A 234 -3.33 34.13 -4.57
N GLY A 235 -3.38 32.86 -4.17
CA GLY A 235 -4.61 32.08 -4.10
C GLY A 235 -4.67 30.79 -4.93
N ASP A 236 -3.76 30.54 -5.88
CA ASP A 236 -4.00 29.56 -6.95
C ASP A 236 -3.13 28.29 -6.98
N ALA A 237 -2.47 27.92 -5.86
CA ALA A 237 -1.72 26.65 -5.81
C ALA A 237 -2.62 25.44 -6.15
N ALA A 238 -3.84 25.42 -5.61
CA ALA A 238 -4.82 24.37 -5.89
C ALA A 238 -5.33 24.37 -7.35
N LEU A 239 -5.26 25.51 -8.04
CA LEU A 239 -5.63 25.59 -9.46
C LEU A 239 -4.51 25.16 -10.40
N ARG A 240 -3.25 25.28 -9.97
CA ARG A 240 -2.08 24.95 -10.81
C ARG A 240 -1.61 23.50 -10.66
N LEU A 241 -1.72 22.94 -9.46
CA LEU A 241 -1.45 21.52 -9.14
C LEU A 241 -2.72 20.85 -8.60
N PRO A 242 -3.84 20.89 -9.33
CA PRO A 242 -5.15 20.48 -8.80
C PRO A 242 -5.21 18.99 -8.49
N ALA A 243 -4.45 18.16 -9.19
CA ALA A 243 -4.47 16.72 -9.00
C ALA A 243 -3.85 16.33 -7.65
N ILE A 244 -2.67 16.85 -7.33
CA ILE A 244 -2.00 16.50 -6.07
C ILE A 244 -2.72 17.10 -4.86
N HIS A 245 -3.24 18.33 -4.97
CA HIS A 245 -4.04 18.95 -3.90
C HIS A 245 -5.35 18.20 -3.63
N LEU A 246 -6.05 17.75 -4.69
CA LEU A 246 -7.22 16.89 -4.56
C LEU A 246 -6.86 15.59 -3.82
N VAL A 247 -5.77 14.95 -4.19
CA VAL A 247 -5.32 13.70 -3.55
C VAL A 247 -4.97 13.91 -2.08
N PHE A 248 -4.28 14.99 -1.73
CA PHE A 248 -3.99 15.31 -0.33
C PHE A 248 -5.28 15.57 0.47
N GLY A 249 -6.25 16.25 -0.09
CA GLY A 249 -7.56 16.44 0.52
C GLY A 249 -8.29 15.12 0.77
N LEU A 250 -8.28 14.22 -0.23
CA LEU A 250 -8.86 12.88 -0.11
C LEU A 250 -8.14 12.03 0.94
N ALA A 251 -6.81 12.04 0.98
CA ALA A 251 -6.02 11.30 1.96
C ALA A 251 -6.27 11.78 3.39
N LYS A 252 -6.29 13.10 3.62
CA LYS A 252 -6.60 13.68 4.94
C LYS A 252 -8.01 13.34 5.40
N ARG A 253 -8.99 13.44 4.50
CA ARG A 253 -10.39 13.06 4.77
C ARG A 253 -10.51 11.59 5.12
N TRP A 254 -9.81 10.72 4.38
CA TRP A 254 -9.81 9.28 4.66
C TRP A 254 -9.17 8.96 6.02
N LEU A 255 -8.02 9.58 6.35
CA LEU A 255 -7.37 9.41 7.65
C LEU A 255 -8.28 9.86 8.81
N LEU A 256 -9.00 10.96 8.62
CA LEU A 256 -9.92 11.47 9.64
C LEU A 256 -11.18 10.60 9.74
N GLY A 257 -11.82 10.27 8.62
CA GLY A 257 -13.09 9.55 8.59
C GLY A 257 -12.99 8.08 9.01
N THR A 258 -11.95 7.37 8.55
CA THR A 258 -11.79 5.92 8.85
C THR A 258 -11.03 5.68 10.16
N HIS A 259 -10.06 6.54 10.49
CA HIS A 259 -9.16 6.35 11.63
C HIS A 259 -9.29 7.43 12.69
N HIS A 260 -10.28 8.34 12.56
CA HIS A 260 -10.58 9.42 13.51
C HIS A 260 -9.36 10.28 13.88
N GLY A 261 -8.40 10.43 12.95
CA GLY A 261 -7.16 11.13 13.19
C GLY A 261 -6.19 10.46 14.17
N ALA A 262 -6.52 9.29 14.70
CA ALA A 262 -5.70 8.56 15.68
C ALA A 262 -4.53 7.79 15.03
N VAL A 263 -3.89 8.39 14.02
CA VAL A 263 -2.73 7.82 13.32
C VAL A 263 -1.48 8.51 13.80
N GLY A 264 -0.70 7.80 14.62
CA GLY A 264 0.58 8.30 15.11
C GLY A 264 1.60 8.47 13.95
N LYS A 265 2.44 9.49 14.03
CA LYS A 265 3.48 9.82 13.03
C LYS A 265 4.32 8.59 12.66
N LYS A 266 4.66 7.78 13.65
CA LYS A 266 5.45 6.55 13.53
C LYS A 266 4.88 5.54 12.52
N HIS A 267 3.56 5.40 12.46
CA HIS A 267 2.89 4.40 11.63
C HIS A 267 2.21 5.01 10.39
N LEU A 268 2.30 6.32 10.21
CA LEU A 268 1.61 7.04 9.14
C LEU A 268 1.93 6.45 7.76
N GLY A 269 3.19 6.07 7.51
CA GLY A 269 3.60 5.46 6.24
C GLY A 269 2.75 4.27 5.84
N ALA A 270 2.48 3.34 6.76
CA ALA A 270 1.66 2.16 6.49
C ALA A 270 0.19 2.52 6.14
N TYR A 271 -0.36 3.60 6.71
CA TYR A 271 -1.68 4.09 6.33
C TYR A 271 -1.67 4.76 4.97
N LEU A 272 -0.63 5.52 4.65
CA LEU A 272 -0.46 6.09 3.31
C LEU A 272 -0.34 5.01 2.25
N ASP A 273 0.35 3.91 2.54
CA ASP A 273 0.44 2.74 1.65
C ASP A 273 -0.94 2.13 1.37
N GLU A 274 -1.79 1.99 2.38
CA GLU A 274 -3.17 1.55 2.20
C GLU A 274 -3.97 2.54 1.34
N PHE A 275 -3.86 3.84 1.61
CA PHE A 275 -4.53 4.86 0.80
C PHE A 275 -4.07 4.80 -0.67
N VAL A 276 -2.76 4.72 -0.93
CA VAL A 276 -2.17 4.59 -2.27
C VAL A 276 -2.66 3.32 -2.97
N PHE A 277 -2.71 2.19 -2.26
CA PHE A 277 -3.22 0.93 -2.80
C PHE A 277 -4.67 1.07 -3.28
N ARG A 278 -5.54 1.66 -2.46
CA ARG A 278 -6.95 1.90 -2.76
C ARG A 278 -7.12 2.90 -3.91
N PHE A 279 -6.42 4.02 -3.84
CA PHE A 279 -6.48 5.06 -4.87
C PHE A 279 -6.07 4.53 -6.24
N ASN A 280 -4.99 3.78 -6.32
CA ASN A 280 -4.50 3.22 -7.58
C ASN A 280 -5.42 2.15 -8.18
N ARG A 281 -6.37 1.63 -7.40
CA ARG A 281 -7.36 0.63 -7.83
C ARG A 281 -8.80 1.14 -7.83
N ARG A 282 -9.00 2.46 -7.64
CA ARG A 282 -10.33 3.10 -7.55
C ARG A 282 -11.23 2.90 -8.78
N THR A 283 -10.62 2.59 -9.93
CA THR A 283 -11.31 2.34 -11.20
C THR A 283 -11.47 0.85 -11.50
N ALA A 284 -11.07 -0.04 -10.59
CA ALA A 284 -11.28 -1.46 -10.75
C ALA A 284 -12.79 -1.74 -10.77
N LYS A 285 -13.25 -2.45 -11.79
CA LYS A 285 -14.69 -2.76 -11.96
C LYS A 285 -15.18 -3.76 -10.91
N ASN A 286 -14.31 -4.66 -10.47
CA ASN A 286 -14.63 -5.79 -9.60
C ASN A 286 -13.84 -5.70 -8.30
N LEU A 287 -14.46 -6.01 -7.16
CA LEU A 287 -13.82 -6.08 -5.84
C LEU A 287 -12.82 -7.23 -5.74
N SER A 288 -12.99 -8.26 -6.54
CA SER A 288 -12.13 -9.43 -6.66
C SER A 288 -10.69 -9.08 -7.03
N HIS A 289 -10.49 -8.06 -7.88
CA HIS A 289 -9.15 -7.71 -8.35
C HIS A 289 -8.21 -7.20 -7.23
N PRO A 290 -8.60 -6.25 -6.35
CA PRO A 290 -7.80 -5.87 -5.19
C PRO A 290 -7.50 -7.03 -4.24
N PHE A 291 -8.48 -7.92 -3.99
CA PHE A 291 -8.32 -9.08 -3.12
C PHE A 291 -7.28 -10.06 -3.66
N GLY A 292 -7.42 -10.50 -4.91
CA GLY A 292 -6.47 -11.44 -5.51
C GLY A 292 -5.04 -10.90 -5.55
N ARG A 293 -4.87 -9.63 -5.94
CA ARG A 293 -3.57 -8.96 -5.93
C ARG A 293 -2.95 -8.89 -4.55
N LEU A 294 -3.78 -8.67 -3.53
CA LEU A 294 -3.27 -8.60 -2.15
C LEU A 294 -2.80 -9.97 -1.65
N ILE A 295 -3.49 -11.05 -2.00
CA ILE A 295 -3.02 -12.42 -1.69
C ILE A 295 -1.71 -12.75 -2.44
N GLU A 296 -1.61 -12.42 -3.73
CA GLU A 296 -0.38 -12.60 -4.52
C GLU A 296 0.82 -11.86 -3.90
N HIS A 297 0.61 -10.65 -3.39
CA HIS A 297 1.67 -9.91 -2.70
C HIS A 297 1.95 -10.48 -1.30
N ALA A 298 0.93 -10.92 -0.58
CA ALA A 298 1.05 -11.41 0.79
C ALA A 298 2.02 -12.59 0.93
N VAL A 299 2.16 -13.41 -0.13
CA VAL A 299 3.11 -14.54 -0.16
C VAL A 299 4.54 -14.13 -0.51
N GLN A 300 4.76 -12.87 -0.93
CA GLN A 300 6.08 -12.33 -1.32
C GLN A 300 6.65 -11.37 -0.28
N ILE A 301 5.86 -10.97 0.72
CA ILE A 301 6.27 -10.00 1.74
C ILE A 301 6.79 -10.73 2.97
N GLU A 302 7.99 -10.34 3.39
CA GLU A 302 8.62 -10.88 4.59
C GLU A 302 7.74 -10.75 5.83
N PRO A 303 7.81 -11.74 6.73
CA PRO A 303 7.02 -11.76 7.95
C PRO A 303 7.36 -10.57 8.86
N THR A 304 6.41 -10.20 9.68
CA THR A 304 6.62 -9.20 10.74
C THR A 304 5.85 -9.59 11.99
N THR A 305 6.37 -9.20 13.14
CA THR A 305 5.73 -9.45 14.44
C THR A 305 5.17 -8.14 15.00
N TYR A 306 4.27 -8.25 15.99
CA TYR A 306 3.82 -7.07 16.73
C TYR A 306 5.00 -6.30 17.35
N ARG A 307 5.97 -7.01 17.95
CA ARG A 307 7.16 -6.39 18.54
C ARG A 307 7.94 -5.57 17.50
N THR A 308 8.17 -6.14 16.32
CA THR A 308 8.85 -5.45 15.22
C THR A 308 8.06 -4.21 14.76
N LEU A 309 6.74 -4.33 14.61
CA LEU A 309 5.89 -3.20 14.21
C LEU A 309 5.93 -2.07 15.24
N VAL A 310 5.92 -2.40 16.52
CA VAL A 310 5.99 -1.41 17.61
C VAL A 310 7.41 -0.86 17.78
N ALA A 311 8.45 -1.63 17.52
CA ALA A 311 9.85 -1.18 17.62
C ALA A 311 10.29 -0.28 16.44
N GLN A 312 9.71 -0.46 15.24
CA GLN A 312 10.07 0.36 14.06
C GLN A 312 9.85 1.85 14.40
N SER A 313 10.92 2.56 14.67
CA SER A 313 10.96 4.02 14.59
C SER A 313 10.67 4.40 13.15
N GLY A 314 9.89 5.45 12.95
CA GLY A 314 9.40 5.91 11.63
C GLY A 314 10.44 5.87 10.49
N PRO A 315 10.11 6.33 9.28
CA PRO A 315 10.88 6.05 8.07
C PRO A 315 12.36 6.32 8.27
N ALA A 316 13.17 5.34 7.87
CA ALA A 316 14.60 5.54 7.66
C ALA A 316 14.82 6.49 6.48
#